data_734343d0cee412429d14db344c3f3b27
#
_entry.id   734343d0cee412429d14db344c3f3b27
#
_cell.length_a   1.000
_cell.length_b   1.000
_cell.length_c   1.000
_cell.angle_alpha   90.00
_cell.angle_beta   90.00
_cell.angle_gamma   90.00
#
_symmetry.space_group_name_H-M   'P 1'
#
loop_
_entity.id
_entity.type
_entity.pdbx_description
1 polymer ?
#
loop_
_entity_poly.entity_id
_entity_poly.type
_entity_poly.pdbx_seq_one_letter_code
_entity_poly.pdbx_strand_id
1 'polypeptide(L)'
;MVDFKEDERLNTLNHSCAHVMAQAVKHLYPNAKFWVGPVVKEGFYYDIDLGDTAVNDDVIAAIEKEMKKVCKEGKKIYRREISKAEALELFKDDEYKLDLIDGLEDGNISVYDQGDFTDLCRGPHVDNTKLCKNFKLIKYSGVYWKGDANNHVMQRIYGVCFPTAEELEEHLKLLEEAKDRDHRKIGKEMHLFMSDDLVGRGLPMFLPKGYTVWQELENYIKAKERKLGYLHVMTPCVGTVNLYKTSGHWDHYKENMFPPMEMEGESFVLRPMNCPHHMMIYANKRHSYKNLPIRIGEIAHDFRYESSGTLKGIERGRHFCQNDAHLFVTPEQIKDEFTKVVELIFSTYKDFGITNYRCVLSLRDPENKEKYHDDDEMWNTAEDALRDVMNSIGIEYTEEIGEAAFYGPKLDVNVQPAIGNEITLSTCQLDFCLPAKFNLSYIDSNGEKQTPVVLHRAILGSLDRFMAYILEETKGNLPTWLAPVQARVMPVKTDDEGLNAYAQEIVDALEAADVRVELDDRAEKLGYRMREGQVEKVPYLLVVGFNEKDDRTVSFRLHGEKETTVLPLDTFVEKIKAEIAEKSREHIHVN
;
A
#
# COMPACT_ATOMS: atom_id res chain seq x y z
N MET A 1 10.49 2.93 -9.99
CA MET A 1 10.76 4.38 -10.24
C MET A 1 12.18 4.68 -9.84
N VAL A 2 12.83 5.69 -10.48
CA VAL A 2 14.21 6.10 -10.14
C VAL A 2 14.22 6.71 -8.75
N ASP A 3 15.26 6.41 -7.95
CA ASP A 3 15.54 7.07 -6.68
C ASP A 3 16.51 8.24 -6.92
N PHE A 4 15.99 9.45 -6.91
CA PHE A 4 16.79 10.66 -7.20
C PHE A 4 17.80 10.98 -6.10
N LYS A 5 17.62 10.45 -4.90
CA LYS A 5 18.54 10.69 -3.78
C LYS A 5 19.77 9.79 -3.85
N GLU A 6 19.60 8.55 -4.30
CA GLU A 6 20.67 7.55 -4.36
C GLU A 6 21.49 7.62 -5.68
N ASP A 7 20.91 8.12 -6.78
CA ASP A 7 21.63 8.34 -8.04
C ASP A 7 22.39 9.67 -7.97
N GLU A 8 23.71 9.62 -7.79
CA GLU A 8 24.56 10.82 -7.65
C GLU A 8 24.41 11.83 -8.80
N ARG A 9 24.25 11.33 -10.04
CA ARG A 9 24.08 12.18 -11.21
C ARG A 9 22.75 12.93 -11.18
N LEU A 10 21.66 12.21 -10.88
CA LEU A 10 20.33 12.80 -10.79
C LEU A 10 20.20 13.65 -9.53
N ASN A 11 20.83 13.27 -8.43
CA ASN A 11 20.86 14.06 -7.21
C ASN A 11 21.46 15.45 -7.47
N THR A 12 22.68 15.51 -8.01
CA THR A 12 23.36 16.79 -8.34
C THR A 12 22.55 17.64 -9.32
N LEU A 13 21.95 17.03 -10.35
CA LEU A 13 21.13 17.72 -11.34
C LEU A 13 19.85 18.30 -10.73
N ASN A 14 19.14 17.51 -9.92
CA ASN A 14 17.89 17.93 -9.26
C ASN A 14 18.15 18.98 -8.18
N HIS A 15 19.24 18.87 -7.43
CA HIS A 15 19.66 19.90 -6.49
C HIS A 15 19.90 21.24 -7.21
N SER A 16 20.57 21.21 -8.36
CA SER A 16 20.79 22.40 -9.16
C SER A 16 19.50 22.95 -9.77
N CYS A 17 18.59 22.08 -10.18
CA CYS A 17 17.27 22.48 -10.68
C CYS A 17 16.41 23.14 -9.59
N ALA A 18 16.54 22.75 -8.32
CA ALA A 18 15.91 23.44 -7.20
C ALA A 18 16.38 24.90 -7.10
N HIS A 19 17.67 25.17 -7.30
CA HIS A 19 18.21 26.54 -7.35
C HIS A 19 17.73 27.31 -8.58
N VAL A 20 17.59 26.66 -9.75
CA VAL A 20 16.98 27.28 -10.95
C VAL A 20 15.53 27.68 -10.66
N MET A 21 14.78 26.85 -9.94
CA MET A 21 13.42 27.20 -9.53
C MET A 21 13.41 28.37 -8.55
N ALA A 22 14.28 28.36 -7.53
CA ALA A 22 14.38 29.45 -6.56
C ALA A 22 14.72 30.78 -7.24
N GLN A 23 15.68 30.81 -8.21
CA GLN A 23 15.98 31.99 -9.01
C GLN A 23 14.77 32.46 -9.81
N ALA A 24 14.06 31.54 -10.50
CA ALA A 24 12.87 31.89 -11.25
C ALA A 24 11.76 32.47 -10.36
N VAL A 25 11.57 31.91 -9.18
CA VAL A 25 10.63 32.46 -8.18
C VAL A 25 11.08 33.86 -7.72
N LYS A 26 12.37 34.08 -7.46
CA LYS A 26 12.89 35.40 -7.05
C LYS A 26 12.69 36.46 -8.12
N HIS A 27 12.81 36.09 -9.41
CA HIS A 27 12.52 37.01 -10.54
C HIS A 27 11.05 37.43 -10.58
N LEU A 28 10.12 36.50 -10.35
CA LEU A 28 8.68 36.76 -10.40
C LEU A 28 8.16 37.40 -9.10
N TYR A 29 8.76 37.03 -7.98
CA TYR A 29 8.36 37.44 -6.64
C TYR A 29 9.60 37.97 -5.87
N PRO A 30 10.01 39.23 -6.07
CA PRO A 30 11.24 39.78 -5.47
C PRO A 30 11.29 39.71 -3.94
N ASN A 31 10.12 39.67 -3.28
CA ASN A 31 10.01 39.58 -1.81
C ASN A 31 9.94 38.12 -1.31
N ALA A 32 9.99 37.13 -2.20
CA ALA A 32 9.99 35.72 -1.80
C ALA A 32 11.18 35.41 -0.89
N LYS A 33 10.93 34.60 0.16
CA LYS A 33 11.93 34.10 1.09
C LYS A 33 12.03 32.59 0.94
N PHE A 34 13.20 32.04 1.22
CA PHE A 34 13.54 30.67 0.92
C PHE A 34 14.08 29.92 2.14
N TRP A 35 13.57 28.74 2.42
CA TRP A 35 14.12 27.92 3.50
C TRP A 35 15.11 26.89 2.96
N VAL A 36 14.66 25.69 2.55
CA VAL A 36 15.51 24.59 2.08
C VAL A 36 14.99 23.96 0.80
N GLY A 37 15.92 23.50 -0.06
CA GLY A 37 15.63 22.87 -1.34
C GLY A 37 16.35 21.53 -1.54
N PRO A 38 16.09 20.48 -0.72
CA PRO A 38 16.77 19.21 -0.84
C PRO A 38 16.25 18.35 -2.00
N VAL A 39 17.07 17.40 -2.42
CA VAL A 39 16.67 16.27 -3.23
C VAL A 39 16.10 15.19 -2.33
N VAL A 40 14.98 14.64 -2.73
CA VAL A 40 14.28 13.53 -2.11
C VAL A 40 14.16 12.36 -3.09
N LYS A 41 13.65 11.23 -2.63
CA LYS A 41 13.51 10.02 -3.45
C LYS A 41 12.76 10.26 -4.76
N GLU A 42 11.72 11.12 -4.74
CA GLU A 42 10.82 11.39 -5.86
C GLU A 42 11.21 12.59 -6.72
N GLY A 43 12.38 13.23 -6.47
CA GLY A 43 12.83 14.43 -7.17
C GLY A 43 13.41 15.48 -6.22
N PHE A 44 13.10 16.74 -6.43
CA PHE A 44 13.48 17.82 -5.53
C PHE A 44 12.25 18.60 -5.04
N TYR A 45 12.38 19.33 -3.97
CA TYR A 45 11.43 20.39 -3.61
C TYR A 45 12.15 21.65 -3.13
N TYR A 46 11.41 22.73 -3.00
CA TYR A 46 11.87 23.91 -2.29
C TYR A 46 10.71 24.47 -1.44
N ASP A 47 11.02 24.84 -0.20
CA ASP A 47 10.09 25.50 0.71
C ASP A 47 10.27 27.01 0.59
N ILE A 48 9.20 27.69 0.19
CA ILE A 48 9.22 29.10 -0.24
C ILE A 48 8.08 29.83 0.47
N ASP A 49 8.39 30.99 1.02
CA ASP A 49 7.39 31.94 1.49
C ASP A 49 7.13 32.99 0.39
N LEU A 50 5.93 32.99 -0.14
CA LEU A 50 5.46 33.94 -1.16
C LEU A 50 4.58 35.07 -0.58
N GLY A 51 4.56 35.23 0.76
CA GLY A 51 3.64 36.15 1.45
C GLY A 51 2.19 35.77 1.19
N ASP A 52 1.38 36.73 0.76
CA ASP A 52 -0.05 36.52 0.52
C ASP A 52 -0.37 35.77 -0.79
N THR A 53 0.65 35.38 -1.58
CA THR A 53 0.43 34.68 -2.86
C THR A 53 0.24 33.19 -2.64
N ALA A 54 -0.97 32.70 -2.88
CA ALA A 54 -1.25 31.26 -2.91
C ALA A 54 -0.76 30.64 -4.21
N VAL A 55 -0.06 29.49 -4.11
CA VAL A 55 0.37 28.72 -5.28
C VAL A 55 -0.84 28.02 -5.89
N ASN A 56 -0.98 28.14 -7.20
CA ASN A 56 -1.96 27.47 -8.06
C ASN A 56 -1.31 27.09 -9.38
N ASP A 57 -2.06 26.47 -10.27
CA ASP A 57 -1.53 25.99 -11.56
C ASP A 57 -1.01 27.13 -12.46
N ASP A 58 -1.60 28.34 -12.40
CA ASP A 58 -1.12 29.51 -13.15
C ASP A 58 0.23 30.00 -12.62
N VAL A 59 0.41 30.01 -11.30
CA VAL A 59 1.68 30.35 -10.65
C VAL A 59 2.75 29.33 -11.03
N ILE A 60 2.45 28.04 -11.00
CA ILE A 60 3.37 26.97 -11.42
C ILE A 60 3.77 27.13 -12.88
N ALA A 61 2.81 27.39 -13.77
CA ALA A 61 3.09 27.63 -15.20
C ALA A 61 3.98 28.86 -15.42
N ALA A 62 3.79 29.94 -14.65
CA ALA A 62 4.61 31.13 -14.69
C ALA A 62 6.05 30.83 -14.23
N ILE A 63 6.22 30.09 -13.13
CA ILE A 63 7.52 29.68 -12.62
C ILE A 63 8.25 28.80 -13.65
N GLU A 64 7.58 27.78 -14.24
CA GLU A 64 8.17 26.93 -15.29
C GLU A 64 8.63 27.75 -16.50
N LYS A 65 7.85 28.74 -16.91
CA LYS A 65 8.21 29.63 -18.02
C LYS A 65 9.47 30.45 -17.71
N GLU A 66 9.59 30.94 -16.49
CA GLU A 66 10.77 31.68 -16.04
C GLU A 66 11.99 30.76 -15.87
N MET A 67 11.85 29.57 -15.29
CA MET A 67 12.89 28.56 -15.22
C MET A 67 13.47 28.23 -16.61
N LYS A 68 12.63 28.12 -17.64
CA LYS A 68 13.08 27.91 -19.03
C LYS A 68 13.97 29.06 -19.54
N LYS A 69 13.71 30.32 -19.12
CA LYS A 69 14.58 31.45 -19.45
C LYS A 69 15.91 31.36 -18.73
N VAL A 70 15.90 31.10 -17.39
CA VAL A 70 17.11 30.89 -16.58
C VAL A 70 17.99 29.80 -17.18
N CYS A 71 17.41 28.65 -17.55
CA CYS A 71 18.16 27.58 -18.22
C CYS A 71 18.72 28.01 -19.59
N LYS A 72 17.97 28.77 -20.37
CA LYS A 72 18.41 29.26 -21.70
C LYS A 72 19.58 30.24 -21.59
N GLU A 73 19.63 31.06 -20.55
CA GLU A 73 20.73 31.98 -20.29
C GLU A 73 22.06 31.28 -20.07
N GLY A 74 22.05 30.07 -19.54
CA GLY A 74 23.23 29.23 -19.40
C GLY A 74 24.27 29.81 -18.43
N LYS A 75 23.84 30.32 -17.30
CA LYS A 75 24.74 30.89 -16.28
C LYS A 75 25.57 29.80 -15.60
N LYS A 76 26.82 30.11 -15.31
CA LYS A 76 27.67 29.23 -14.47
C LYS A 76 27.17 29.21 -13.05
N ILE A 77 27.28 28.04 -12.43
CA ILE A 77 27.02 27.83 -11.01
C ILE A 77 28.38 27.57 -10.35
N TYR A 78 28.73 28.36 -9.37
CA TYR A 78 30.03 28.22 -8.69
C TYR A 78 29.93 28.41 -7.18
N ARG A 79 30.70 27.62 -6.47
CA ARG A 79 30.76 27.62 -5.00
C ARG A 79 31.68 28.75 -4.52
N ARG A 80 31.26 29.42 -3.46
CA ARG A 80 32.05 30.41 -2.74
C ARG A 80 31.93 30.15 -1.24
N GLU A 81 33.06 30.19 -0.55
CA GLU A 81 33.10 30.17 0.92
C GLU A 81 33.07 31.60 1.45
N ILE A 82 32.26 31.83 2.47
CA ILE A 82 32.06 33.13 3.08
C ILE A 82 32.09 33.01 4.61
N SER A 83 32.43 34.11 5.28
CA SER A 83 32.34 34.21 6.73
C SER A 83 30.90 34.29 7.21
N LYS A 84 30.65 33.95 8.48
CA LYS A 84 29.31 34.06 9.08
C LYS A 84 28.78 35.51 9.01
N ALA A 85 29.67 36.51 9.21
CA ALA A 85 29.29 37.91 9.10
C ALA A 85 28.84 38.30 7.68
N GLU A 86 29.53 37.82 6.64
CA GLU A 86 29.15 38.03 5.25
C GLU A 86 27.83 37.32 4.93
N ALA A 87 27.61 36.09 5.45
CA ALA A 87 26.37 35.36 5.27
C ALA A 87 25.15 36.07 5.90
N LEU A 88 25.31 36.59 7.11
CA LEU A 88 24.27 37.36 7.81
C LEU A 88 23.91 38.64 7.05
N GLU A 89 24.89 39.35 6.47
CA GLU A 89 24.61 40.54 5.66
C GLU A 89 23.98 40.19 4.31
N LEU A 90 24.43 39.11 3.67
CA LEU A 90 23.89 38.66 2.37
C LEU A 90 22.43 38.26 2.46
N PHE A 91 22.01 37.59 3.53
CA PHE A 91 20.66 37.05 3.73
C PHE A 91 19.84 37.85 4.76
N LYS A 92 20.21 39.08 5.08
CA LYS A 92 19.59 39.90 6.16
C LYS A 92 18.08 40.09 6.01
N ASP A 93 17.54 40.00 4.77
CA ASP A 93 16.13 40.16 4.48
C ASP A 93 15.35 38.82 4.42
N ASP A 94 16.02 37.68 4.68
CA ASP A 94 15.43 36.34 4.68
C ASP A 94 15.59 35.67 6.06
N GLU A 95 14.57 35.77 6.88
CA GLU A 95 14.54 35.21 8.23
C GLU A 95 14.78 33.69 8.28
N TYR A 96 14.36 32.95 7.26
CA TYR A 96 14.56 31.51 7.18
C TYR A 96 16.03 31.15 6.92
N LYS A 97 16.73 31.92 6.09
CA LYS A 97 18.17 31.77 5.88
C LYS A 97 18.97 32.22 7.11
N LEU A 98 18.55 33.29 7.79
CA LEU A 98 19.20 33.74 9.05
C LEU A 98 19.09 32.64 10.12
N ASP A 99 17.95 31.99 10.27
CA ASP A 99 17.78 30.87 11.20
C ASP A 99 18.71 29.69 10.88
N LEU A 100 18.89 29.36 9.59
CA LEU A 100 19.85 28.33 9.19
C LEU A 100 21.30 28.71 9.48
N ILE A 101 21.68 29.98 9.22
CA ILE A 101 23.02 30.49 9.45
C ILE A 101 23.36 30.51 10.94
N ASP A 102 22.39 30.80 11.80
CA ASP A 102 22.62 30.83 13.26
C ASP A 102 23.12 29.48 13.78
N GLY A 103 22.62 28.38 13.24
CA GLY A 103 23.06 27.01 13.54
C GLY A 103 24.41 26.60 12.91
N LEU A 104 25.09 27.44 12.12
CA LEU A 104 26.33 27.09 11.44
C LEU A 104 27.55 27.71 12.16
N GLU A 105 28.66 26.95 12.17
CA GLU A 105 29.96 27.42 12.66
C GLU A 105 30.66 28.28 11.61
N ASP A 106 31.36 29.31 12.05
CA ASP A 106 32.18 30.16 11.17
C ASP A 106 33.31 29.34 10.52
N GLY A 107 33.54 29.57 9.23
CA GLY A 107 34.51 28.82 8.42
C GLY A 107 33.94 27.60 7.68
N ASN A 108 32.66 27.24 7.92
CA ASN A 108 31.98 26.14 7.26
C ASN A 108 30.76 26.59 6.41
N ILE A 109 30.70 27.89 6.06
CA ILE A 109 29.58 28.46 5.33
C ILE A 109 29.92 28.58 3.85
N SER A 110 29.14 27.93 3.01
CA SER A 110 29.27 28.05 1.57
C SER A 110 27.98 28.54 0.93
N VAL A 111 28.13 29.32 -0.12
CA VAL A 111 27.05 29.76 -0.97
C VAL A 111 27.34 29.36 -2.42
N TYR A 112 26.28 29.27 -3.21
CA TYR A 112 26.38 29.05 -4.64
C TYR A 112 25.78 30.23 -5.37
N ASP A 113 26.60 30.82 -6.24
CA ASP A 113 26.21 31.94 -7.10
C ASP A 113 25.80 31.43 -8.47
N GLN A 114 24.67 31.93 -8.97
CA GLN A 114 24.03 31.53 -10.23
C GLN A 114 23.47 32.77 -10.92
N GLY A 115 24.32 33.47 -11.67
CA GLY A 115 23.95 34.75 -12.30
C GLY A 115 23.66 35.83 -11.25
N ASP A 116 22.42 36.27 -11.16
CA ASP A 116 21.91 37.27 -10.21
C ASP A 116 21.27 36.66 -8.94
N PHE A 117 21.38 35.35 -8.77
CA PHE A 117 20.86 34.62 -7.62
C PHE A 117 21.98 33.95 -6.83
N THR A 118 21.95 34.08 -5.51
CA THR A 118 22.85 33.41 -4.58
C THR A 118 22.06 32.67 -3.53
N ASP A 119 22.44 31.42 -3.24
CA ASP A 119 21.81 30.62 -2.21
C ASP A 119 22.79 30.01 -1.23
N LEU A 120 22.35 29.87 0.03
CA LEU A 120 23.07 29.17 1.10
C LEU A 120 22.99 27.66 0.84
N CYS A 121 24.10 27.02 0.51
CA CYS A 121 24.08 25.62 0.10
C CYS A 121 25.45 24.94 0.27
N ARG A 122 25.42 23.63 0.56
CA ARG A 122 26.62 22.80 0.64
C ARG A 122 27.05 22.18 -0.69
N GLY A 123 26.11 22.09 -1.65
CA GLY A 123 26.33 21.42 -2.93
C GLY A 123 26.28 19.88 -2.81
N PRO A 124 26.73 19.15 -3.84
CA PRO A 124 27.26 19.65 -5.12
C PRO A 124 26.19 20.18 -6.08
N HIS A 125 26.65 20.90 -7.10
CA HIS A 125 25.83 21.39 -8.21
C HIS A 125 26.47 21.13 -9.56
N VAL A 126 25.68 21.15 -10.63
CA VAL A 126 26.18 21.15 -12.00
C VAL A 126 26.86 22.49 -12.34
N ASP A 127 27.74 22.51 -13.33
CA ASP A 127 28.53 23.70 -13.68
C ASP A 127 27.71 24.82 -14.31
N ASN A 128 26.51 24.52 -14.86
CA ASN A 128 25.77 25.46 -15.67
C ASN A 128 24.26 25.18 -15.64
N THR A 129 23.46 26.25 -15.52
CA THR A 129 21.98 26.16 -15.48
C THR A 129 21.36 25.56 -16.74
N LYS A 130 22.08 25.59 -17.90
CA LYS A 130 21.60 24.96 -19.14
C LYS A 130 21.41 23.44 -19.03
N LEU A 131 22.09 22.80 -18.12
CA LEU A 131 21.94 21.35 -17.88
C LEU A 131 20.59 21.00 -17.25
N CYS A 132 19.96 21.95 -16.54
CA CYS A 132 18.65 21.77 -15.90
C CYS A 132 17.45 22.02 -16.85
N LYS A 133 17.63 21.98 -18.17
CA LYS A 133 16.58 22.35 -19.14
C LYS A 133 15.40 21.40 -19.25
N ASN A 134 15.61 20.12 -18.92
CA ASN A 134 14.59 19.08 -19.01
C ASN A 134 13.96 18.83 -17.63
N PHE A 135 13.08 19.71 -17.22
CA PHE A 135 12.43 19.67 -15.91
C PHE A 135 10.91 19.75 -16.02
N LYS A 136 10.23 19.36 -14.95
CA LYS A 136 8.80 19.56 -14.73
C LYS A 136 8.53 19.81 -13.26
N LEU A 137 7.69 20.80 -12.95
CA LEU A 137 7.11 20.97 -11.62
C LEU A 137 5.88 20.08 -11.52
N ILE A 138 5.85 19.18 -10.53
CA ILE A 138 4.90 18.07 -10.50
C ILE A 138 3.81 18.19 -9.43
N LYS A 139 4.08 18.97 -8.36
CA LYS A 139 3.18 19.09 -7.20
C LYS A 139 3.51 20.32 -6.38
N TYR A 140 2.51 20.84 -5.67
CA TYR A 140 2.70 21.86 -4.63
C TYR A 140 1.81 21.57 -3.42
N SER A 141 2.21 22.03 -2.24
CA SER A 141 1.45 21.90 -0.99
C SER A 141 1.86 22.96 0.01
N GLY A 142 0.95 23.32 0.92
CA GLY A 142 1.29 24.06 2.12
C GLY A 142 2.05 23.17 3.11
N VAL A 143 3.08 23.71 3.76
CA VAL A 143 3.83 23.04 4.82
C VAL A 143 4.12 24.03 5.96
N TYR A 144 4.10 23.56 7.19
CA TYR A 144 4.50 24.39 8.31
C TYR A 144 6.02 24.48 8.40
N TRP A 145 6.54 25.69 8.62
CA TRP A 145 7.97 25.87 8.85
C TRP A 145 8.45 25.01 10.03
N LYS A 146 9.56 24.31 9.85
CA LYS A 146 10.11 23.32 10.80
C LYS A 146 9.13 22.19 11.20
N GLY A 147 8.03 22.01 10.47
CA GLY A 147 7.03 21.00 10.77
C GLY A 147 6.13 21.29 11.97
N ASP A 148 6.21 22.48 12.55
CA ASP A 148 5.39 22.89 13.69
C ASP A 148 4.15 23.66 13.20
N ALA A 149 2.96 23.16 13.56
CA ALA A 149 1.67 23.73 13.18
C ALA A 149 1.42 25.15 13.73
N ASN A 150 2.21 25.60 14.71
CA ASN A 150 2.15 26.96 15.24
C ASN A 150 2.97 27.97 14.41
N ASN A 151 3.81 27.51 13.49
CA ASN A 151 4.65 28.33 12.63
C ASN A 151 3.95 28.73 11.32
N HIS A 152 4.57 29.65 10.58
CA HIS A 152 4.09 30.09 9.27
C HIS A 152 3.92 28.93 8.29
N VAL A 153 2.90 29.03 7.43
CA VAL A 153 2.68 28.11 6.33
C VAL A 153 3.52 28.58 5.14
N MET A 154 4.48 27.76 4.73
CA MET A 154 5.26 27.94 3.50
C MET A 154 4.65 27.15 2.36
N GLN A 155 5.01 27.49 1.13
CA GLN A 155 4.65 26.75 -0.06
C GLN A 155 5.79 25.81 -0.44
N ARG A 156 5.51 24.52 -0.48
CA ARG A 156 6.46 23.50 -0.96
C ARG A 156 6.14 23.16 -2.41
N ILE A 157 7.07 23.43 -3.30
CA ILE A 157 6.95 23.14 -4.74
C ILE A 157 7.89 22.00 -5.08
N TYR A 158 7.36 20.93 -5.68
CA TYR A 158 8.12 19.75 -6.09
C TYR A 158 8.39 19.77 -7.58
N GLY A 159 9.56 19.27 -7.95
CA GLY A 159 9.94 19.12 -9.34
C GLY A 159 10.87 17.94 -9.59
N VAL A 160 11.03 17.62 -10.86
CA VAL A 160 11.98 16.62 -11.35
C VAL A 160 12.78 17.20 -12.51
N CYS A 161 14.03 16.78 -12.63
CA CYS A 161 14.90 17.16 -13.74
C CYS A 161 15.69 15.95 -14.23
N PHE A 162 15.77 15.78 -15.55
CA PHE A 162 16.49 14.70 -16.20
C PHE A 162 17.53 15.23 -17.20
N PRO A 163 18.59 14.46 -17.49
CA PRO A 163 19.59 14.84 -18.49
C PRO A 163 19.02 14.99 -19.90
N THR A 164 18.04 14.16 -20.27
CA THR A 164 17.41 14.15 -21.59
C THR A 164 15.89 14.41 -21.50
N ALA A 165 15.32 14.87 -22.63
CA ALA A 165 13.88 15.08 -22.71
C ALA A 165 13.11 13.75 -22.73
N GLU A 166 13.71 12.73 -23.31
CA GLU A 166 13.15 11.38 -23.40
C GLU A 166 13.01 10.75 -22.00
N GLU A 167 14.06 10.83 -21.17
CA GLU A 167 14.02 10.35 -19.77
C GLU A 167 12.92 11.09 -18.97
N LEU A 168 12.80 12.40 -19.14
CA LEU A 168 11.74 13.17 -18.49
C LEU A 168 10.34 12.73 -18.95
N GLU A 169 10.13 12.56 -20.27
CA GLU A 169 8.83 12.15 -20.82
C GLU A 169 8.44 10.76 -20.32
N GLU A 170 9.38 9.82 -20.29
CA GLU A 170 9.16 8.47 -19.76
C GLU A 170 8.77 8.52 -18.28
N HIS A 171 9.50 9.31 -17.48
CA HIS A 171 9.18 9.47 -16.06
C HIS A 171 7.80 10.09 -15.83
N LEU A 172 7.42 11.10 -16.62
CA LEU A 172 6.10 11.73 -16.52
C LEU A 172 4.97 10.76 -16.90
N LYS A 173 5.18 9.89 -17.89
CA LYS A 173 4.23 8.80 -18.21
C LYS A 173 4.07 7.84 -17.05
N LEU A 174 5.18 7.46 -16.40
CA LEU A 174 5.13 6.59 -15.20
C LEU A 174 4.39 7.26 -14.04
N LEU A 175 4.58 8.57 -13.83
CA LEU A 175 3.84 9.31 -12.79
C LEU A 175 2.33 9.39 -13.09
N GLU A 176 1.95 9.56 -14.35
CA GLU A 176 0.54 9.57 -14.74
C GLU A 176 -0.09 8.19 -14.59
N GLU A 177 0.64 7.16 -15.02
CA GLU A 177 0.21 5.77 -14.78
C GLU A 177 0.08 5.45 -13.29
N ALA A 178 0.99 5.95 -12.44
CA ALA A 178 0.90 5.80 -10.99
C ALA A 178 -0.37 6.43 -10.40
N LYS A 179 -0.77 7.61 -10.92
CA LYS A 179 -2.03 8.26 -10.52
C LYS A 179 -3.26 7.45 -10.92
N ASP A 180 -3.23 6.84 -12.09
CA ASP A 180 -4.34 6.02 -12.59
C ASP A 180 -4.46 4.68 -11.87
N ARG A 181 -3.35 4.20 -11.29
CA ARG A 181 -3.31 2.99 -10.48
C ARG A 181 -3.58 3.23 -8.99
N ASP A 182 -3.62 4.48 -8.53
CA ASP A 182 -3.83 4.78 -7.10
C ASP A 182 -5.15 4.20 -6.61
N HIS A 183 -5.09 3.22 -5.69
CA HIS A 183 -6.27 2.57 -5.12
C HIS A 183 -7.26 3.56 -4.49
N ARG A 184 -6.79 4.73 -4.01
CA ARG A 184 -7.66 5.77 -3.42
C ARG A 184 -8.54 6.43 -4.47
N LYS A 185 -7.98 6.70 -5.68
CA LYS A 185 -8.72 7.20 -6.84
C LYS A 185 -9.71 6.14 -7.33
N ILE A 186 -9.23 4.92 -7.56
CA ILE A 186 -10.04 3.78 -8.02
C ILE A 186 -11.17 3.49 -7.02
N GLY A 187 -10.84 3.43 -5.73
CA GLY A 187 -11.83 3.18 -4.68
C GLY A 187 -12.93 4.24 -4.62
N LYS A 188 -12.60 5.51 -4.88
CA LYS A 188 -13.58 6.59 -4.99
C LYS A 188 -14.46 6.45 -6.23
N GLU A 189 -13.87 6.18 -7.40
CA GLU A 189 -14.58 6.00 -8.69
C GLU A 189 -15.52 4.80 -8.66
N MET A 190 -15.11 3.70 -8.03
CA MET A 190 -15.89 2.46 -7.89
C MET A 190 -16.78 2.44 -6.64
N HIS A 191 -16.78 3.48 -5.81
CA HIS A 191 -17.52 3.54 -4.54
C HIS A 191 -17.21 2.39 -3.57
N LEU A 192 -15.91 2.07 -3.37
CA LEU A 192 -15.48 0.92 -2.57
C LEU A 192 -15.27 1.27 -1.09
N PHE A 193 -14.66 2.40 -0.80
CA PHE A 193 -14.38 2.84 0.58
C PHE A 193 -14.27 4.36 0.66
N MET A 194 -14.35 4.86 1.88
CA MET A 194 -14.20 6.28 2.19
C MET A 194 -13.46 6.47 3.52
N SER A 195 -12.95 7.68 3.72
CA SER A 195 -12.41 8.14 5.00
C SER A 195 -13.06 9.46 5.36
N ASP A 196 -13.28 9.69 6.65
CA ASP A 196 -13.88 10.92 7.17
C ASP A 196 -13.12 11.37 8.43
N ASP A 197 -12.84 12.66 8.55
CA ASP A 197 -12.10 13.20 9.70
C ASP A 197 -12.86 13.06 11.04
N LEU A 198 -14.21 12.97 11.03
CA LEU A 198 -15.01 12.69 12.23
C LEU A 198 -14.83 11.26 12.74
N VAL A 199 -14.57 10.31 11.84
CA VAL A 199 -14.23 8.93 12.20
C VAL A 199 -12.79 8.83 12.66
N GLY A 200 -11.90 9.52 11.97
CA GLY A 200 -10.48 9.60 12.30
C GLY A 200 -9.56 9.18 11.15
N ARG A 201 -8.38 9.78 11.14
CA ARG A 201 -7.37 9.50 10.12
C ARG A 201 -6.82 8.08 10.24
N GLY A 202 -6.74 7.38 9.11
CA GLY A 202 -6.26 5.99 9.06
C GLY A 202 -7.31 4.96 9.49
N LEU A 203 -8.59 5.34 9.54
CA LEU A 203 -9.73 4.48 9.83
C LEU A 203 -10.68 4.48 8.61
N PRO A 204 -10.34 3.78 7.53
CA PRO A 204 -11.18 3.70 6.35
C PRO A 204 -12.47 2.92 6.64
N MET A 205 -13.56 3.33 6.00
CA MET A 205 -14.84 2.63 6.03
C MET A 205 -15.09 1.99 4.66
N PHE A 206 -15.36 0.69 4.62
CA PHE A 206 -15.79 0.02 3.41
C PHE A 206 -17.26 0.30 3.12
N LEU A 207 -17.54 0.75 1.91
CA LEU A 207 -18.90 0.93 1.39
C LEU A 207 -19.45 -0.42 0.91
N PRO A 208 -20.75 -0.55 0.59
CA PRO A 208 -21.33 -1.85 0.22
C PRO A 208 -20.57 -2.59 -0.88
N LYS A 209 -20.18 -1.91 -1.96
CA LYS A 209 -19.39 -2.51 -3.06
C LYS A 209 -17.99 -2.96 -2.58
N GLY A 210 -17.32 -2.15 -1.78
CA GLY A 210 -16.02 -2.50 -1.22
C GLY A 210 -16.09 -3.65 -0.23
N TYR A 211 -17.12 -3.68 0.61
CA TYR A 211 -17.35 -4.80 1.53
C TYR A 211 -17.64 -6.11 0.80
N THR A 212 -18.33 -6.06 -0.35
CA THR A 212 -18.52 -7.24 -1.21
C THR A 212 -17.19 -7.81 -1.68
N VAL A 213 -16.26 -6.96 -2.19
CA VAL A 213 -14.91 -7.42 -2.59
C VAL A 213 -14.16 -8.02 -1.40
N TRP A 214 -14.24 -7.37 -0.24
CA TRP A 214 -13.62 -7.83 0.99
C TRP A 214 -14.15 -9.21 1.41
N GLN A 215 -15.48 -9.43 1.37
CA GLN A 215 -16.10 -10.72 1.68
C GLN A 215 -15.69 -11.82 0.70
N GLU A 216 -15.57 -11.51 -0.60
CA GLU A 216 -15.11 -12.48 -1.59
C GLU A 216 -13.66 -12.91 -1.34
N LEU A 217 -12.77 -11.99 -0.94
CA LEU A 217 -11.40 -12.32 -0.54
C LEU A 217 -11.37 -13.20 0.72
N GLU A 218 -12.19 -12.87 1.73
CA GLU A 218 -12.34 -13.67 2.93
C GLU A 218 -12.84 -15.08 2.64
N ASN A 219 -13.92 -15.20 1.85
CA ASN A 219 -14.49 -16.47 1.45
C ASN A 219 -13.50 -17.33 0.66
N TYR A 220 -12.76 -16.70 -0.26
CA TYR A 220 -11.74 -17.35 -1.07
C TYR A 220 -10.66 -18.00 -0.19
N ILE A 221 -10.04 -17.22 0.70
CA ILE A 221 -8.92 -17.75 1.50
C ILE A 221 -9.41 -18.77 2.55
N LYS A 222 -10.52 -18.51 3.22
CA LYS A 222 -11.12 -19.47 4.18
C LYS A 222 -11.50 -20.79 3.52
N ALA A 223 -11.92 -20.79 2.26
CA ALA A 223 -12.22 -22.03 1.54
C ALA A 223 -10.96 -22.87 1.28
N LYS A 224 -9.83 -22.24 0.93
CA LYS A 224 -8.53 -22.92 0.80
C LYS A 224 -8.02 -23.45 2.13
N GLU A 225 -8.06 -22.63 3.16
CA GLU A 225 -7.62 -22.97 4.51
C GLU A 225 -8.41 -24.14 5.11
N ARG A 226 -9.74 -24.15 4.96
CA ARG A 226 -10.57 -25.28 5.42
C ARG A 226 -10.17 -26.61 4.80
N LYS A 227 -9.81 -26.62 3.50
CA LYS A 227 -9.32 -27.83 2.83
C LYS A 227 -8.00 -28.34 3.41
N LEU A 228 -7.20 -27.44 3.99
CA LEU A 228 -5.94 -27.74 4.68
C LEU A 228 -6.11 -28.01 6.18
N GLY A 229 -7.36 -28.06 6.68
CA GLY A 229 -7.67 -28.38 8.08
C GLY A 229 -7.47 -27.21 9.06
N TYR A 230 -7.55 -25.95 8.61
CA TYR A 230 -7.56 -24.80 9.50
C TYR A 230 -8.89 -24.68 10.24
N LEU A 231 -8.81 -24.36 11.52
CA LEU A 231 -9.95 -24.11 12.40
C LEU A 231 -10.07 -22.60 12.61
N HIS A 232 -11.14 -22.00 12.06
CA HIS A 232 -11.34 -20.57 12.18
C HIS A 232 -11.98 -20.21 13.53
N VAL A 233 -11.47 -19.15 14.14
CA VAL A 233 -11.94 -18.61 15.41
C VAL A 233 -12.27 -17.11 15.26
N MET A 234 -12.84 -16.54 16.29
CA MET A 234 -13.04 -15.10 16.46
C MET A 234 -12.66 -14.73 17.88
N THR A 235 -11.77 -13.75 18.02
CA THR A 235 -11.28 -13.29 19.32
C THR A 235 -11.54 -11.79 19.51
N PRO A 236 -11.61 -11.29 20.76
CA PRO A 236 -11.88 -9.88 21.04
C PRO A 236 -10.81 -8.95 20.47
N CYS A 237 -11.23 -7.76 20.03
CA CYS A 237 -10.33 -6.69 19.57
C CYS A 237 -9.56 -5.99 20.69
N VAL A 238 -9.89 -6.26 21.93
CA VAL A 238 -9.25 -5.73 23.14
C VAL A 238 -8.76 -6.86 24.01
N GLY A 239 -7.67 -6.60 24.74
CA GLY A 239 -7.15 -7.52 25.76
C GLY A 239 -6.57 -6.71 26.92
N THR A 240 -6.33 -7.36 28.05
CA THR A 240 -5.66 -6.70 29.17
C THR A 240 -4.20 -6.41 28.83
N VAL A 241 -3.65 -5.33 29.37
CA VAL A 241 -2.20 -5.03 29.25
C VAL A 241 -1.34 -6.22 29.71
N ASN A 242 -1.81 -6.98 30.70
CA ASN A 242 -1.09 -8.16 31.20
C ASN A 242 -0.93 -9.27 30.15
N LEU A 243 -1.92 -9.47 29.26
CA LEU A 243 -1.81 -10.40 28.14
C LEU A 243 -0.63 -10.04 27.24
N TYR A 244 -0.46 -8.75 26.93
CA TYR A 244 0.62 -8.23 26.09
C TYR A 244 1.96 -8.11 26.81
N LYS A 245 1.97 -7.97 28.13
CA LYS A 245 3.19 -8.13 28.96
C LYS A 245 3.67 -9.57 28.94
N THR A 246 2.77 -10.54 29.12
CA THR A 246 3.11 -11.97 29.08
C THR A 246 3.73 -12.35 27.73
N SER A 247 3.17 -11.87 26.62
CA SER A 247 3.70 -12.15 25.29
C SER A 247 4.95 -11.35 24.92
N GLY A 248 5.28 -10.27 25.65
CA GLY A 248 6.40 -9.38 25.36
C GLY A 248 6.08 -8.24 24.37
N HIS A 249 4.86 -8.19 23.81
CA HIS A 249 4.48 -7.07 22.93
C HIS A 249 4.54 -5.72 23.64
N TRP A 250 4.23 -5.67 24.93
CA TRP A 250 4.27 -4.45 25.72
C TRP A 250 5.69 -3.87 25.83
N ASP A 251 6.71 -4.71 25.84
CA ASP A 251 8.10 -4.30 26.01
C ASP A 251 8.75 -3.93 24.66
N HIS A 252 8.42 -4.66 23.58
CA HIS A 252 9.09 -4.54 22.28
C HIS A 252 8.26 -3.84 21.20
N TYR A 253 6.97 -3.58 21.43
CA TYR A 253 6.06 -3.05 20.40
C TYR A 253 5.16 -1.91 20.88
N LYS A 254 5.35 -1.43 22.11
CA LYS A 254 4.48 -0.45 22.77
C LYS A 254 4.29 0.85 21.99
N GLU A 255 5.31 1.33 21.31
CA GLU A 255 5.24 2.57 20.52
C GLU A 255 4.23 2.51 19.36
N ASN A 256 3.97 1.30 18.88
CA ASN A 256 2.99 1.04 17.83
C ASN A 256 1.61 0.64 18.37
N MET A 257 1.40 0.66 19.68
CA MET A 257 0.12 0.32 20.31
C MET A 257 -0.67 1.57 20.64
N PHE A 258 -2.00 1.49 20.55
CA PHE A 258 -2.88 2.53 21.10
C PHE A 258 -2.69 2.63 22.63
N PRO A 259 -2.85 3.83 23.21
CA PRO A 259 -2.79 4.01 24.66
C PRO A 259 -3.79 3.10 25.40
N PRO A 260 -3.44 2.60 26.59
CA PRO A 260 -4.34 1.79 27.36
C PRO A 260 -5.57 2.57 27.87
N MET A 261 -6.67 1.85 28.04
CA MET A 261 -7.93 2.33 28.60
C MET A 261 -8.09 1.75 30.02
N GLU A 262 -8.25 2.60 31.01
CA GLU A 262 -8.47 2.17 32.41
C GLU A 262 -9.98 2.01 32.68
N MET A 263 -10.38 0.82 33.11
CA MET A 263 -11.77 0.49 33.45
C MET A 263 -11.84 -0.41 34.69
N GLU A 264 -12.55 0.02 35.71
CA GLU A 264 -12.81 -0.78 36.94
C GLU A 264 -11.56 -1.34 37.61
N GLY A 265 -10.42 -0.67 37.48
CA GLY A 265 -9.12 -1.12 38.04
C GLY A 265 -8.35 -2.09 37.15
N GLU A 266 -8.83 -2.38 35.95
CA GLU A 266 -8.12 -3.11 34.91
C GLU A 266 -7.70 -2.18 33.76
N SER A 267 -6.56 -2.49 33.14
CA SER A 267 -5.99 -1.74 32.02
C SER A 267 -6.14 -2.56 30.75
N PHE A 268 -6.92 -2.05 29.81
CA PHE A 268 -7.19 -2.68 28.51
C PHE A 268 -6.48 -1.94 27.38
N VAL A 269 -6.18 -2.66 26.30
CA VAL A 269 -5.58 -2.08 25.09
C VAL A 269 -6.19 -2.70 23.84
N LEU A 270 -6.30 -1.89 22.77
CA LEU A 270 -6.61 -2.41 21.45
C LEU A 270 -5.46 -3.32 20.98
N ARG A 271 -5.79 -4.50 20.48
CA ARG A 271 -4.78 -5.49 20.10
C ARG A 271 -3.97 -5.02 18.86
N PRO A 272 -2.63 -4.99 18.93
CA PRO A 272 -1.80 -4.77 17.77
C PRO A 272 -1.63 -6.01 16.89
N MET A 273 -1.84 -7.20 17.50
CA MET A 273 -1.74 -8.55 16.94
C MET A 273 -2.62 -9.50 17.75
N ASN A 274 -3.17 -10.51 17.09
CA ASN A 274 -4.06 -11.50 17.71
C ASN A 274 -3.35 -12.73 18.30
N CYS A 275 -2.04 -12.91 18.05
CA CYS A 275 -1.28 -14.09 18.50
C CYS A 275 -1.45 -14.43 19.99
N PRO A 276 -1.44 -13.49 20.96
CA PRO A 276 -1.65 -13.84 22.37
C PRO A 276 -3.01 -14.49 22.65
N HIS A 277 -4.05 -14.09 21.91
CA HIS A 277 -5.38 -14.70 22.05
C HIS A 277 -5.40 -16.15 21.56
N HIS A 278 -4.72 -16.46 20.44
CA HIS A 278 -4.61 -17.83 19.93
C HIS A 278 -3.80 -18.73 20.87
N MET A 279 -2.76 -18.19 21.55
CA MET A 279 -2.05 -18.92 22.62
C MET A 279 -3.01 -19.31 23.74
N MET A 280 -3.91 -18.42 24.16
CA MET A 280 -4.92 -18.70 25.18
C MET A 280 -5.96 -19.74 24.73
N ILE A 281 -6.36 -19.71 23.42
CA ILE A 281 -7.26 -20.75 22.87
C ILE A 281 -6.58 -22.12 22.91
N TYR A 282 -5.31 -22.22 22.52
CA TYR A 282 -4.55 -23.46 22.63
C TYR A 282 -4.46 -23.94 24.09
N ALA A 283 -4.13 -23.03 24.99
CA ALA A 283 -3.99 -23.34 26.43
C ALA A 283 -5.28 -23.86 27.09
N ASN A 284 -6.45 -23.63 26.49
CA ASN A 284 -7.75 -24.04 27.04
C ASN A 284 -7.95 -25.57 27.16
N LYS A 285 -7.11 -26.36 26.49
CA LYS A 285 -7.19 -27.82 26.47
C LYS A 285 -5.83 -28.46 26.70
N ARG A 286 -5.83 -29.70 27.18
CA ARG A 286 -4.64 -30.56 27.20
C ARG A 286 -4.48 -31.18 25.79
N HIS A 287 -3.26 -31.17 25.28
CA HIS A 287 -2.93 -31.70 23.97
C HIS A 287 -1.94 -32.86 24.08
N SER A 288 -2.05 -33.81 23.16
CA SER A 288 -1.06 -34.86 22.92
C SER A 288 -0.42 -34.61 21.56
N TYR A 289 0.78 -35.12 21.32
CA TYR A 289 1.44 -35.07 20.01
C TYR A 289 0.55 -35.58 18.88
N LYS A 290 -0.40 -36.47 19.14
CA LYS A 290 -1.38 -36.97 18.15
C LYS A 290 -2.40 -35.94 17.71
N ASN A 291 -2.58 -34.87 18.47
CA ASN A 291 -3.47 -33.76 18.12
C ASN A 291 -2.79 -32.70 17.25
N LEU A 292 -1.47 -32.67 17.24
CA LEU A 292 -0.72 -31.71 16.42
C LEU A 292 -0.49 -32.27 15.00
N PRO A 293 -0.47 -31.40 13.99
CA PRO A 293 -0.53 -29.94 14.07
C PRO A 293 -1.95 -29.41 14.32
N ILE A 294 -2.07 -28.33 15.12
CA ILE A 294 -3.30 -27.57 15.31
C ILE A 294 -3.15 -26.23 14.59
N ARG A 295 -4.03 -25.94 13.64
CA ARG A 295 -3.98 -24.73 12.82
C ARG A 295 -5.17 -23.85 13.17
N ILE A 296 -4.94 -22.74 13.89
CA ILE A 296 -5.96 -21.78 14.31
C ILE A 296 -5.86 -20.55 13.40
N GLY A 297 -6.91 -20.28 12.60
CA GLY A 297 -6.98 -19.14 11.68
C GLY A 297 -8.03 -18.11 12.09
N GLU A 298 -7.78 -16.86 11.79
CA GLU A 298 -8.71 -15.75 12.04
C GLU A 298 -8.52 -14.67 10.97
N ILE A 299 -9.61 -14.07 10.50
CA ILE A 299 -9.52 -12.76 9.86
C ILE A 299 -9.55 -11.74 10.99
N ALA A 300 -8.35 -11.36 11.42
CA ALA A 300 -8.13 -10.65 12.68
C ALA A 300 -8.17 -9.15 12.48
N HIS A 301 -9.06 -8.45 13.21
CA HIS A 301 -9.05 -7.00 13.30
C HIS A 301 -7.93 -6.56 14.25
N ASP A 302 -6.89 -5.94 13.71
CA ASP A 302 -5.74 -5.44 14.46
C ASP A 302 -5.63 -3.92 14.37
N PHE A 303 -5.03 -3.30 15.39
CA PHE A 303 -4.97 -1.86 15.57
C PHE A 303 -3.53 -1.41 15.85
N ARG A 304 -2.98 -0.54 15.00
CA ARG A 304 -1.64 -0.01 15.18
C ARG A 304 -1.63 1.51 15.15
N TYR A 305 -0.93 2.12 16.09
CA TYR A 305 -0.77 3.57 16.16
C TYR A 305 0.26 4.03 15.12
N GLU A 306 -0.18 4.07 13.86
CA GLU A 306 0.63 4.57 12.75
C GLU A 306 0.70 6.10 12.77
N SER A 307 1.88 6.66 12.49
CA SER A 307 2.05 8.10 12.36
C SER A 307 1.24 8.65 11.17
N SER A 308 0.75 9.88 11.26
CA SER A 308 -0.10 10.47 10.21
C SER A 308 0.61 10.56 8.85
N GLY A 309 1.93 10.67 8.82
CA GLY A 309 2.74 10.74 7.60
C GLY A 309 2.90 9.41 6.87
N THR A 310 2.66 8.28 7.55
CA THR A 310 2.79 6.94 6.96
C THR A 310 1.48 6.38 6.43
N LEU A 311 0.35 7.03 6.73
CA LEU A 311 -0.98 6.56 6.32
C LEU A 311 -1.16 6.63 4.80
N LYS A 312 -1.69 5.54 4.20
CA LYS A 312 -1.89 5.43 2.76
C LYS A 312 -3.19 4.65 2.44
N GLY A 313 -4.32 5.34 2.41
CA GLY A 313 -5.64 4.76 2.10
C GLY A 313 -5.93 3.48 2.91
N ILE A 314 -6.31 2.40 2.21
CA ILE A 314 -6.50 1.07 2.82
C ILE A 314 -5.22 0.22 2.83
N GLU A 315 -4.15 0.64 2.15
CA GLU A 315 -2.86 -0.07 2.16
C GLU A 315 -2.19 0.00 3.54
N ARG A 316 -2.29 1.15 4.21
CA ARG A 316 -1.72 1.37 5.54
C ARG A 316 -2.63 2.26 6.38
N GLY A 317 -3.45 1.63 7.20
CA GLY A 317 -4.36 2.26 8.14
C GLY A 317 -3.96 2.00 9.59
N ARG A 318 -4.71 2.60 10.52
CA ARG A 318 -4.61 2.35 11.97
C ARG A 318 -5.47 1.17 12.44
N HIS A 319 -6.40 0.76 11.61
CA HIS A 319 -7.19 -0.46 11.73
C HIS A 319 -7.07 -1.21 10.40
N PHE A 320 -6.90 -2.52 10.46
CA PHE A 320 -6.83 -3.42 9.30
C PHE A 320 -7.23 -4.84 9.70
N CYS A 321 -7.58 -5.66 8.72
CA CYS A 321 -7.99 -7.04 8.94
C CYS A 321 -6.95 -8.00 8.36
N GLN A 322 -6.25 -8.73 9.22
CA GLN A 322 -5.18 -9.65 8.81
C GLN A 322 -5.71 -11.06 8.59
N ASN A 323 -5.35 -11.69 7.47
CA ASN A 323 -5.56 -13.13 7.25
C ASN A 323 -4.50 -13.91 8.01
N ASP A 324 -4.68 -14.06 9.30
CA ASP A 324 -3.69 -14.59 10.21
C ASP A 324 -4.00 -16.01 10.65
N ALA A 325 -2.96 -16.79 10.92
CA ALA A 325 -3.10 -18.06 11.62
C ALA A 325 -1.85 -18.45 12.38
N HIS A 326 -2.07 -19.28 13.41
CA HIS A 326 -1.04 -19.83 14.28
C HIS A 326 -1.12 -21.36 14.23
N LEU A 327 -0.03 -21.99 13.79
CA LEU A 327 0.09 -23.43 13.66
C LEU A 327 0.94 -23.95 14.82
N PHE A 328 0.32 -24.69 15.72
CA PHE A 328 1.01 -25.34 16.84
C PHE A 328 1.50 -26.71 16.38
N VAL A 329 2.82 -26.92 16.42
CA VAL A 329 3.48 -28.07 15.82
C VAL A 329 4.51 -28.68 16.78
N THR A 330 4.88 -29.95 16.55
CA THR A 330 6.09 -30.49 17.13
C THR A 330 7.31 -30.04 16.32
N PRO A 331 8.54 -30.10 16.88
CA PRO A 331 9.75 -29.77 16.11
C PRO A 331 9.88 -30.56 14.80
N GLU A 332 9.49 -31.82 14.78
CA GLU A 332 9.56 -32.70 13.60
C GLU A 332 8.55 -32.31 12.51
N GLN A 333 7.46 -31.58 12.87
CA GLN A 333 6.42 -31.15 11.95
C GLN A 333 6.73 -29.79 11.29
N ILE A 334 7.75 -29.06 11.75
CA ILE A 334 8.06 -27.71 11.27
C ILE A 334 8.20 -27.70 9.75
N LYS A 335 9.04 -28.58 9.20
CA LYS A 335 9.31 -28.66 7.76
C LYS A 335 8.04 -28.85 6.94
N ASP A 336 7.24 -29.85 7.31
CA ASP A 336 6.04 -30.22 6.55
C ASP A 336 4.98 -29.12 6.60
N GLU A 337 4.79 -28.50 7.76
CA GLU A 337 3.80 -27.43 7.91
C GLU A 337 4.26 -26.11 7.25
N PHE A 338 5.54 -25.79 7.36
CA PHE A 338 6.11 -24.63 6.66
C PHE A 338 5.98 -24.78 5.13
N THR A 339 6.28 -25.97 4.60
CA THR A 339 6.12 -26.28 3.17
C THR A 339 4.68 -26.05 2.72
N LYS A 340 3.68 -26.55 3.48
CA LYS A 340 2.26 -26.34 3.16
C LYS A 340 1.85 -24.86 3.18
N VAL A 341 2.43 -24.07 4.10
CA VAL A 341 2.19 -22.61 4.12
C VAL A 341 2.74 -21.96 2.85
N VAL A 342 3.96 -22.31 2.45
CA VAL A 342 4.58 -21.79 1.23
C VAL A 342 3.80 -22.19 -0.02
N GLU A 343 3.37 -23.45 -0.10
CA GLU A 343 2.51 -23.94 -1.19
C GLU A 343 1.17 -23.16 -1.25
N LEU A 344 0.58 -22.86 -0.08
CA LEU A 344 -0.63 -22.05 0.00
C LEU A 344 -0.39 -20.62 -0.50
N ILE A 345 0.73 -19.99 -0.12
CA ILE A 345 1.12 -18.67 -0.64
C ILE A 345 1.23 -18.71 -2.16
N PHE A 346 2.03 -19.61 -2.72
CA PHE A 346 2.27 -19.64 -4.16
C PHE A 346 1.05 -20.06 -4.97
N SER A 347 0.21 -20.96 -4.45
CA SER A 347 -1.05 -21.29 -5.10
C SER A 347 -2.01 -20.10 -5.12
N THR A 348 -1.98 -19.26 -4.08
CA THR A 348 -2.76 -18.02 -4.03
C THR A 348 -2.22 -17.00 -5.03
N TYR A 349 -0.91 -16.81 -5.08
CA TYR A 349 -0.28 -15.90 -6.05
C TYR A 349 -0.59 -16.31 -7.50
N LYS A 350 -0.57 -17.60 -7.79
CA LYS A 350 -0.97 -18.13 -9.10
C LYS A 350 -2.41 -17.77 -9.44
N ASP A 351 -3.35 -17.93 -8.50
CA ASP A 351 -4.78 -17.64 -8.72
C ASP A 351 -5.01 -16.14 -9.01
N PHE A 352 -4.25 -15.26 -8.36
CA PHE A 352 -4.31 -13.82 -8.60
C PHE A 352 -3.37 -13.31 -9.70
N GLY A 353 -2.52 -14.18 -10.29
CA GLY A 353 -1.56 -13.81 -11.33
C GLY A 353 -0.39 -12.98 -10.84
N ILE A 354 -0.05 -13.10 -9.58
CA ILE A 354 1.12 -12.44 -8.98
C ILE A 354 2.37 -13.22 -9.38
N THR A 355 3.22 -12.64 -10.22
CA THR A 355 4.42 -13.31 -10.78
C THR A 355 5.74 -12.63 -10.44
N ASN A 356 5.69 -11.34 -10.07
CA ASN A 356 6.88 -10.56 -9.75
C ASN A 356 7.04 -10.43 -8.22
N TYR A 357 7.71 -11.41 -7.62
CA TYR A 357 7.98 -11.45 -6.17
C TYR A 357 9.34 -12.06 -5.89
N ARG A 358 9.89 -11.78 -4.72
CA ARG A 358 11.08 -12.41 -4.15
C ARG A 358 10.82 -12.90 -2.72
N CYS A 359 11.53 -13.95 -2.34
CA CYS A 359 11.52 -14.45 -0.97
C CYS A 359 12.69 -13.86 -0.19
N VAL A 360 12.42 -13.42 1.03
CA VAL A 360 13.40 -12.85 1.94
C VAL A 360 13.36 -13.61 3.25
N LEU A 361 14.50 -14.11 3.69
CA LEU A 361 14.69 -14.64 5.03
C LEU A 361 15.13 -13.49 5.94
N SER A 362 14.21 -13.01 6.76
CA SER A 362 14.44 -11.92 7.69
C SER A 362 14.98 -12.46 9.01
N LEU A 363 16.21 -12.06 9.35
CA LEU A 363 16.97 -12.51 10.52
C LEU A 363 17.04 -11.40 11.56
N ARG A 364 17.36 -11.76 12.81
CA ARG A 364 17.64 -10.76 13.85
C ARG A 364 18.94 -10.01 13.55
N ASP A 365 19.06 -8.83 14.15
CA ASP A 365 20.35 -8.17 14.38
C ASP A 365 20.84 -8.53 15.80
N PRO A 366 21.89 -9.35 15.95
CA PRO A 366 22.40 -9.78 17.25
C PRO A 366 22.85 -8.63 18.17
N GLU A 367 23.18 -7.48 17.60
CA GLU A 367 23.62 -6.30 18.35
C GLU A 367 22.43 -5.49 18.91
N ASN A 368 21.22 -5.69 18.38
CA ASN A 368 20.02 -4.96 18.79
C ASN A 368 19.17 -5.73 19.81
N LYS A 369 19.67 -5.81 21.05
CA LYS A 369 18.99 -6.51 22.14
C LYS A 369 17.72 -5.84 22.67
N GLU A 370 17.48 -4.58 22.30
CA GLU A 370 16.24 -3.88 22.67
C GLU A 370 15.05 -4.35 21.82
N LYS A 371 15.30 -4.62 20.52
CA LYS A 371 14.26 -5.06 19.60
C LYS A 371 13.91 -6.54 19.77
N TYR A 372 14.90 -7.39 20.03
CA TYR A 372 14.76 -8.83 19.97
C TYR A 372 14.77 -9.50 21.35
N HIS A 373 14.06 -10.62 21.49
CA HIS A 373 14.09 -11.43 22.70
C HIS A 373 15.53 -11.91 22.98
N ASP A 374 16.02 -11.71 24.22
CA ASP A 374 17.41 -12.00 24.61
C ASP A 374 17.59 -13.49 24.94
N ASP A 375 17.72 -14.33 23.90
CA ASP A 375 18.01 -15.75 23.97
C ASP A 375 18.74 -16.21 22.69
N ASP A 376 20.07 -16.14 22.70
CA ASP A 376 20.89 -16.45 21.53
C ASP A 376 20.77 -17.92 21.07
N GLU A 377 20.59 -18.87 21.99
CA GLU A 377 20.47 -20.30 21.66
C GLU A 377 19.14 -20.56 20.92
N MET A 378 18.05 -19.99 21.40
CA MET A 378 16.74 -20.04 20.75
C MET A 378 16.81 -19.45 19.34
N TRP A 379 17.42 -18.27 19.18
CA TRP A 379 17.54 -17.60 17.89
C TRP A 379 18.34 -18.41 16.88
N ASN A 380 19.53 -18.90 17.26
CA ASN A 380 20.37 -19.71 16.38
C ASN A 380 19.62 -20.96 15.94
N THR A 381 18.92 -21.63 16.85
CA THR A 381 18.10 -22.82 16.55
C THR A 381 16.98 -22.50 15.56
N ALA A 382 16.28 -21.38 15.75
CA ALA A 382 15.16 -20.97 14.90
C ALA A 382 15.65 -20.54 13.50
N GLU A 383 16.72 -19.75 13.43
CA GLU A 383 17.28 -19.29 12.15
C GLU A 383 17.85 -20.46 11.32
N ASP A 384 18.59 -21.38 11.95
CA ASP A 384 19.13 -22.56 11.27
C ASP A 384 17.99 -23.50 10.81
N ALA A 385 16.98 -23.73 11.64
CA ALA A 385 15.82 -24.52 11.27
C ALA A 385 15.11 -23.94 10.04
N LEU A 386 14.96 -22.61 9.99
CA LEU A 386 14.29 -21.94 8.86
C LEU A 386 15.14 -21.99 7.59
N ARG A 387 16.46 -21.78 7.68
CA ARG A 387 17.39 -21.97 6.54
C ARG A 387 17.32 -23.41 6.00
N ASP A 388 17.37 -24.40 6.89
CA ASP A 388 17.32 -25.81 6.50
C ASP A 388 16.02 -26.15 5.77
N VAL A 389 14.89 -25.65 6.25
CA VAL A 389 13.60 -25.83 5.58
C VAL A 389 13.61 -25.17 4.22
N MET A 390 13.97 -23.88 4.12
CA MET A 390 14.00 -23.12 2.88
C MET A 390 14.86 -23.82 1.82
N ASN A 391 16.08 -24.22 2.20
CA ASN A 391 16.99 -24.97 1.32
C ASN A 391 16.41 -26.32 0.89
N SER A 392 15.76 -27.03 1.80
CA SER A 392 15.23 -28.37 1.55
C SER A 392 14.03 -28.39 0.60
N ILE A 393 13.25 -27.30 0.53
CA ILE A 393 12.13 -27.12 -0.39
C ILE A 393 12.53 -26.39 -1.69
N GLY A 394 13.82 -25.98 -1.80
CA GLY A 394 14.38 -25.42 -3.02
C GLY A 394 13.90 -24.00 -3.35
N ILE A 395 13.58 -23.19 -2.35
CA ILE A 395 13.20 -21.80 -2.55
C ILE A 395 14.47 -20.94 -2.66
N GLU A 396 14.56 -20.14 -3.71
CA GLU A 396 15.57 -19.08 -3.81
C GLU A 396 15.16 -17.91 -2.91
N TYR A 397 16.08 -17.46 -2.04
CA TYR A 397 15.85 -16.36 -1.12
C TYR A 397 17.11 -15.53 -0.88
N THR A 398 16.91 -14.32 -0.40
CA THR A 398 17.97 -13.43 0.13
C THR A 398 17.83 -13.32 1.63
N GLU A 399 18.94 -13.13 2.37
CA GLU A 399 18.92 -12.86 3.81
C GLU A 399 18.99 -11.36 4.09
N GLU A 400 18.12 -10.87 4.98
CA GLU A 400 18.12 -9.50 5.47
C GLU A 400 18.20 -9.47 6.99
N ILE A 401 19.27 -8.85 7.52
CA ILE A 401 19.53 -8.75 8.95
C ILE A 401 18.77 -7.55 9.53
N GLY A 402 18.19 -7.72 10.72
CA GLY A 402 17.47 -6.65 11.41
C GLY A 402 15.97 -6.58 11.12
N GLU A 403 15.46 -7.42 10.21
CA GLU A 403 14.07 -7.39 9.76
C GLU A 403 13.17 -8.49 10.38
N ALA A 404 13.73 -9.38 11.23
CA ALA A 404 12.96 -10.39 11.95
C ALA A 404 11.90 -9.80 12.90
N ALA A 405 10.89 -10.60 13.25
CA ALA A 405 10.01 -10.28 14.36
C ALA A 405 10.77 -10.37 15.70
N PHE A 406 10.30 -9.71 16.74
CA PHE A 406 11.02 -9.74 18.04
C PHE A 406 11.08 -11.14 18.69
N TYR A 407 10.23 -12.05 18.25
CA TYR A 407 10.10 -13.41 18.78
C TYR A 407 10.64 -14.52 17.85
N GLY A 408 11.05 -14.22 16.63
CA GLY A 408 11.61 -15.23 15.72
C GLY A 408 11.88 -14.76 14.29
N PRO A 409 12.67 -15.55 13.55
CA PRO A 409 12.94 -15.28 12.14
C PRO A 409 11.72 -15.53 11.27
N LYS A 410 11.70 -14.94 10.08
CA LYS A 410 10.55 -15.04 9.17
C LYS A 410 10.94 -15.12 7.71
N LEU A 411 10.14 -15.86 6.94
CA LEU A 411 10.07 -15.71 5.50
C LEU A 411 9.08 -14.58 5.18
N ASP A 412 9.56 -13.56 4.49
CA ASP A 412 8.72 -12.56 3.85
C ASP A 412 8.66 -12.81 2.35
N VAL A 413 7.47 -12.74 1.76
CA VAL A 413 7.31 -12.75 0.31
C VAL A 413 6.94 -11.35 -0.13
N ASN A 414 7.95 -10.69 -0.69
CA ASN A 414 7.88 -9.32 -1.15
C ASN A 414 7.47 -9.30 -2.62
N VAL A 415 6.42 -8.55 -2.92
CA VAL A 415 5.88 -8.38 -4.27
C VAL A 415 6.30 -7.02 -4.80
N GLN A 416 6.78 -6.98 -6.03
CA GLN A 416 7.05 -5.73 -6.74
C GLN A 416 5.81 -5.33 -7.52
N PRO A 417 5.05 -4.32 -7.09
CA PRO A 417 3.91 -3.82 -7.85
C PRO A 417 4.34 -3.26 -9.21
N ALA A 418 3.38 -3.16 -10.14
CA ALA A 418 3.61 -2.53 -11.43
C ALA A 418 4.16 -1.09 -11.29
N ILE A 419 3.78 -0.39 -10.24
CA ILE A 419 4.29 0.93 -9.89
C ILE A 419 4.45 1.03 -8.37
N GLY A 420 5.52 1.67 -7.92
CA GLY A 420 5.80 1.90 -6.50
C GLY A 420 6.92 1.05 -5.95
N ASN A 421 7.00 1.02 -4.63
CA ASN A 421 8.00 0.24 -3.92
C ASN A 421 7.52 -1.19 -3.71
N GLU A 422 8.47 -2.08 -3.51
CA GLU A 422 8.22 -3.43 -3.06
C GLU A 422 7.39 -3.44 -1.75
N ILE A 423 6.45 -4.36 -1.65
CA ILE A 423 5.58 -4.54 -0.49
C ILE A 423 5.57 -5.99 -0.04
N THR A 424 5.63 -6.22 1.27
CA THR A 424 5.42 -7.55 1.85
C THR A 424 3.93 -7.87 1.85
N LEU A 425 3.52 -8.89 1.08
CA LEU A 425 2.13 -9.38 1.06
C LEU A 425 1.96 -10.59 1.97
N SER A 426 2.86 -11.57 1.90
CA SER A 426 2.75 -12.81 2.66
C SER A 426 3.94 -13.01 3.57
N THR A 427 3.72 -13.68 4.70
CA THR A 427 4.78 -13.98 5.67
C THR A 427 4.54 -15.32 6.36
N CYS A 428 5.62 -15.99 6.75
CA CYS A 428 5.61 -17.15 7.64
C CYS A 428 6.76 -17.03 8.64
N GLN A 429 6.45 -17.02 9.92
CA GLN A 429 7.40 -16.76 11.01
C GLN A 429 7.51 -17.97 11.92
N LEU A 430 8.70 -18.30 12.37
CA LEU A 430 8.97 -19.40 13.27
C LEU A 430 9.19 -18.88 14.69
N ASP A 431 8.41 -19.37 15.64
CA ASP A 431 8.35 -18.86 17.01
C ASP A 431 8.54 -19.96 18.05
N PHE A 432 9.63 -19.90 18.79
CA PHE A 432 9.94 -20.71 19.97
C PHE A 432 9.68 -19.93 21.28
N CYS A 433 9.46 -18.62 21.21
CA CYS A 433 9.43 -17.70 22.34
C CYS A 433 8.05 -17.65 23.02
N LEU A 434 6.99 -17.29 22.24
CA LEU A 434 5.65 -17.11 22.81
C LEU A 434 5.09 -18.38 23.46
N PRO A 435 5.21 -19.59 22.84
CA PRO A 435 4.72 -20.81 23.47
C PRO A 435 5.32 -21.05 24.86
N ALA A 436 6.60 -20.77 25.04
CA ALA A 436 7.29 -20.87 26.32
C ALA A 436 6.77 -19.83 27.34
N LYS A 437 6.63 -18.56 26.91
CA LYS A 437 6.11 -17.47 27.77
C LYS A 437 4.69 -17.73 28.26
N PHE A 438 3.85 -18.40 27.45
CA PHE A 438 2.49 -18.81 27.84
C PHE A 438 2.42 -20.19 28.52
N ASN A 439 3.55 -20.85 28.79
CA ASN A 439 3.62 -22.22 29.34
C ASN A 439 2.77 -23.22 28.54
N LEU A 440 2.71 -23.08 27.23
CA LEU A 440 1.98 -24.01 26.37
C LEU A 440 2.65 -25.38 26.38
N SER A 441 1.86 -26.44 26.26
CA SER A 441 2.42 -27.79 26.27
C SER A 441 1.56 -28.80 25.54
N TYR A 442 2.21 -29.87 25.11
CA TYR A 442 1.60 -31.14 24.72
C TYR A 442 2.33 -32.31 25.40
N ILE A 443 1.69 -33.48 25.43
CA ILE A 443 2.30 -34.73 25.93
C ILE A 443 2.86 -35.46 24.71
N ASP A 444 4.14 -35.79 24.73
CA ASP A 444 4.83 -36.52 23.69
C ASP A 444 4.53 -38.05 23.73
N SER A 445 5.21 -38.84 22.88
CA SER A 445 5.04 -40.28 22.79
C SER A 445 5.54 -41.03 24.04
N ASN A 446 6.43 -40.41 24.82
CA ASN A 446 7.01 -40.97 26.03
C ASN A 446 6.19 -40.61 27.29
N GLY A 447 5.14 -39.80 27.14
CA GLY A 447 4.31 -39.29 28.23
C GLY A 447 4.90 -38.04 28.91
N GLU A 448 5.92 -37.43 28.33
CA GLU A 448 6.58 -36.24 28.85
C GLU A 448 5.95 -34.96 28.32
N LYS A 449 6.02 -33.90 29.12
CA LYS A 449 5.50 -32.58 28.77
C LYS A 449 6.52 -31.83 27.91
N GLN A 450 6.12 -31.45 26.70
CA GLN A 450 6.92 -30.69 25.74
C GLN A 450 6.26 -29.36 25.39
N THR A 451 7.06 -28.36 25.04
CA THR A 451 6.57 -27.06 24.52
C THR A 451 6.40 -27.14 22.99
N PRO A 452 5.23 -26.76 22.42
CA PRO A 452 5.07 -26.74 20.98
C PRO A 452 5.86 -25.56 20.37
N VAL A 453 6.19 -25.70 19.08
CA VAL A 453 6.67 -24.58 18.26
C VAL A 453 5.47 -23.96 17.54
N VAL A 454 5.50 -22.67 17.26
CA VAL A 454 4.42 -21.99 16.53
C VAL A 454 4.91 -21.41 15.23
N LEU A 455 4.17 -21.68 14.15
CA LEU A 455 4.30 -20.97 12.90
C LEU A 455 3.21 -19.89 12.85
N HIS A 456 3.61 -18.61 12.77
CA HIS A 456 2.71 -17.50 12.49
C HIS A 456 2.69 -17.27 11.00
N ARG A 457 1.53 -17.13 10.37
CA ARG A 457 1.48 -16.88 8.94
C ARG A 457 0.35 -15.96 8.52
N ALA A 458 0.62 -15.13 7.51
CA ALA A 458 -0.39 -14.37 6.79
C ALA A 458 -0.23 -14.67 5.28
N ILE A 459 -1.28 -15.15 4.63
CA ILE A 459 -1.25 -15.49 3.20
C ILE A 459 -1.56 -14.27 2.35
N LEU A 460 -2.69 -13.61 2.61
CA LEU A 460 -3.07 -12.36 1.94
C LEU A 460 -2.47 -11.12 2.64
N GLY A 461 -1.70 -11.32 3.72
CA GLY A 461 -1.35 -10.23 4.61
C GLY A 461 -2.60 -9.64 5.26
N SER A 462 -2.78 -8.31 5.26
CA SER A 462 -4.11 -7.75 5.54
C SER A 462 -4.97 -7.74 4.29
N LEU A 463 -6.27 -8.04 4.43
CA LEU A 463 -7.22 -7.98 3.32
C LEU A 463 -7.28 -6.57 2.74
N ASP A 464 -7.14 -5.56 3.58
CA ASP A 464 -7.10 -4.14 3.22
C ASP A 464 -5.95 -3.85 2.25
N ARG A 465 -4.72 -4.24 2.61
CA ARG A 465 -3.52 -4.07 1.77
C ARG A 465 -3.59 -4.91 0.51
N PHE A 466 -4.06 -6.13 0.61
CA PHE A 466 -4.21 -7.02 -0.54
C PHE A 466 -5.23 -6.46 -1.55
N MET A 467 -6.35 -5.91 -1.05
CA MET A 467 -7.32 -5.22 -1.89
C MET A 467 -6.72 -3.99 -2.56
N ALA A 468 -5.97 -3.15 -1.82
CA ALA A 468 -5.25 -2.02 -2.41
C ALA A 468 -4.32 -2.48 -3.54
N TYR A 469 -3.51 -3.52 -3.29
CA TYR A 469 -2.60 -4.10 -4.26
C TYR A 469 -3.32 -4.57 -5.54
N ILE A 470 -4.41 -5.36 -5.40
CA ILE A 470 -5.16 -5.85 -6.57
C ILE A 470 -5.76 -4.70 -7.36
N LEU A 471 -6.33 -3.69 -6.69
CA LEU A 471 -6.90 -2.52 -7.35
C LEU A 471 -5.82 -1.76 -8.15
N GLU A 472 -4.63 -1.61 -7.60
CA GLU A 472 -3.50 -0.96 -8.27
C GLU A 472 -2.96 -1.79 -9.45
N GLU A 473 -2.82 -3.12 -9.29
CA GLU A 473 -2.35 -4.02 -10.36
C GLU A 473 -3.33 -4.06 -11.54
N THR A 474 -4.61 -4.17 -11.26
CA THR A 474 -5.65 -4.31 -12.28
C THR A 474 -6.20 -2.97 -12.78
N LYS A 475 -5.79 -1.82 -12.22
CA LYS A 475 -6.43 -0.51 -12.42
C LYS A 475 -7.93 -0.55 -12.10
N GLY A 476 -8.34 -1.38 -11.15
CA GLY A 476 -9.73 -1.62 -10.77
C GLY A 476 -10.49 -2.60 -11.67
N ASN A 477 -9.87 -3.14 -12.73
CA ASN A 477 -10.48 -4.17 -13.59
C ASN A 477 -10.39 -5.53 -12.88
N LEU A 478 -11.22 -5.71 -11.88
CA LEU A 478 -11.25 -6.95 -11.10
C LEU A 478 -11.76 -8.11 -11.94
N PRO A 479 -11.27 -9.35 -11.74
CA PRO A 479 -11.89 -10.55 -12.30
C PRO A 479 -13.38 -10.61 -11.94
N THR A 480 -14.21 -11.16 -12.80
CA THR A 480 -15.67 -11.17 -12.62
C THR A 480 -16.09 -11.74 -11.27
N TRP A 481 -15.47 -12.83 -10.82
CA TRP A 481 -15.80 -13.45 -9.53
C TRP A 481 -15.57 -12.53 -8.32
N LEU A 482 -14.64 -11.58 -8.44
CA LEU A 482 -14.27 -10.63 -7.37
C LEU A 482 -14.99 -9.28 -7.52
N ALA A 483 -15.49 -8.94 -8.72
CA ALA A 483 -16.15 -7.67 -8.99
C ALA A 483 -17.42 -7.51 -8.14
N PRO A 484 -17.63 -6.35 -7.49
CA PRO A 484 -18.80 -6.12 -6.62
C PRO A 484 -20.11 -6.12 -7.41
N VAL A 485 -20.09 -5.62 -8.62
CA VAL A 485 -21.15 -5.71 -9.63
C VAL A 485 -20.55 -6.46 -10.82
N GLN A 486 -21.09 -7.62 -11.14
CA GLN A 486 -20.55 -8.49 -12.18
C GLN A 486 -21.16 -8.19 -13.55
N ALA A 487 -22.43 -7.81 -13.55
CA ALA A 487 -23.15 -7.41 -14.75
C ALA A 487 -24.08 -6.23 -14.47
N ARG A 488 -24.24 -5.33 -15.45
CA ARG A 488 -25.24 -4.24 -15.39
C ARG A 488 -26.13 -4.31 -16.61
N VAL A 489 -27.43 -4.43 -16.39
CA VAL A 489 -28.45 -4.52 -17.45
C VAL A 489 -29.06 -3.14 -17.71
N MET A 490 -29.06 -2.71 -18.97
CA MET A 490 -29.47 -1.36 -19.37
C MET A 490 -30.46 -1.44 -20.55
N PRO A 491 -31.76 -1.24 -20.35
CA PRO A 491 -32.70 -1.09 -21.45
C PRO A 491 -32.41 0.18 -22.26
N VAL A 492 -32.48 0.09 -23.61
CA VAL A 492 -32.23 1.26 -24.50
C VAL A 492 -33.27 2.34 -24.32
N LYS A 493 -34.50 1.98 -23.93
CA LYS A 493 -35.60 2.87 -23.56
C LYS A 493 -36.14 2.48 -22.20
N THR A 494 -36.10 3.41 -21.26
CA THR A 494 -36.55 3.19 -19.89
C THR A 494 -38.04 3.47 -19.66
N ASP A 495 -38.70 4.02 -20.66
CA ASP A 495 -40.16 4.26 -20.70
C ASP A 495 -40.95 3.20 -21.45
N ASP A 496 -40.31 2.15 -21.95
CA ASP A 496 -40.94 1.01 -22.65
C ASP A 496 -41.15 -0.17 -21.68
N GLU A 497 -42.39 -0.46 -21.36
CA GLU A 497 -42.77 -1.54 -20.43
C GLU A 497 -42.27 -2.92 -20.89
N GLY A 498 -42.27 -3.20 -22.20
CA GLY A 498 -41.84 -4.50 -22.72
C GLY A 498 -40.32 -4.68 -22.62
N LEU A 499 -39.53 -3.65 -22.85
CA LEU A 499 -38.08 -3.68 -22.66
C LEU A 499 -37.72 -3.79 -21.18
N ASN A 500 -38.39 -3.04 -20.31
CA ASN A 500 -38.16 -3.12 -18.88
C ASN A 500 -38.51 -4.50 -18.31
N ALA A 501 -39.60 -5.11 -18.78
CA ALA A 501 -39.96 -6.46 -18.38
C ALA A 501 -38.90 -7.49 -18.81
N TYR A 502 -38.37 -7.40 -20.04
CA TYR A 502 -37.30 -8.29 -20.49
C TYR A 502 -35.96 -8.02 -19.78
N ALA A 503 -35.62 -6.75 -19.51
CA ALA A 503 -34.44 -6.39 -18.71
C ALA A 503 -34.52 -6.99 -17.28
N GLN A 504 -35.72 -6.94 -16.67
CA GLN A 504 -35.93 -7.56 -15.35
C GLN A 504 -35.82 -9.10 -15.44
N GLU A 505 -36.33 -9.74 -16.49
CA GLU A 505 -36.16 -11.18 -16.70
C GLU A 505 -34.68 -11.59 -16.79
N ILE A 506 -33.83 -10.79 -17.46
CA ILE A 506 -32.36 -11.00 -17.48
C ILE A 506 -31.77 -10.90 -16.08
N VAL A 507 -32.16 -9.88 -15.31
CA VAL A 507 -31.74 -9.71 -13.92
C VAL A 507 -32.12 -10.93 -13.09
N ASP A 508 -33.40 -11.35 -13.15
CA ASP A 508 -33.91 -12.51 -12.40
C ASP A 508 -33.15 -13.80 -12.74
N ALA A 509 -32.82 -14.00 -14.03
CA ALA A 509 -32.08 -15.18 -14.50
C ALA A 509 -30.60 -15.16 -13.97
N LEU A 510 -29.98 -13.99 -13.95
CA LEU A 510 -28.63 -13.82 -13.41
C LEU A 510 -28.58 -13.97 -11.88
N GLU A 511 -29.54 -13.38 -11.16
CA GLU A 511 -29.67 -13.54 -9.69
C GLU A 511 -29.93 -15.02 -9.32
N ALA A 512 -30.77 -15.74 -10.06
CA ALA A 512 -30.99 -17.17 -9.85
C ALA A 512 -29.71 -18.02 -10.08
N ALA A 513 -28.73 -17.48 -10.79
CA ALA A 513 -27.42 -18.09 -11.01
C ALA A 513 -26.36 -17.61 -10.02
N ASP A 514 -26.73 -16.86 -8.96
CA ASP A 514 -25.86 -16.24 -7.96
C ASP A 514 -24.90 -15.18 -8.57
N VAL A 515 -25.30 -14.50 -9.65
CA VAL A 515 -24.55 -13.39 -10.25
C VAL A 515 -24.97 -12.07 -9.63
N ARG A 516 -24.01 -11.25 -9.19
CA ARG A 516 -24.24 -9.89 -8.67
C ARG A 516 -24.54 -8.96 -9.84
N VAL A 517 -25.81 -8.67 -10.06
CA VAL A 517 -26.32 -7.88 -11.19
C VAL A 517 -27.03 -6.61 -10.71
N GLU A 518 -26.89 -5.53 -11.47
CA GLU A 518 -27.65 -4.28 -11.29
C GLU A 518 -28.52 -4.03 -12.52
N LEU A 519 -29.77 -3.60 -12.30
CA LEU A 519 -30.62 -3.01 -13.33
C LEU A 519 -30.42 -1.48 -13.33
N ASP A 520 -30.04 -0.92 -14.47
CA ASP A 520 -29.98 0.53 -14.66
C ASP A 520 -31.08 0.98 -15.62
N ASP A 521 -32.25 1.23 -15.07
CA ASP A 521 -33.46 1.70 -15.74
C ASP A 521 -33.72 3.20 -15.55
N ARG A 522 -32.71 3.94 -15.07
CA ARG A 522 -32.82 5.38 -14.84
C ARG A 522 -33.15 6.12 -16.14
N ALA A 523 -33.95 7.19 -16.01
CA ALA A 523 -34.35 8.07 -17.12
C ALA A 523 -33.19 8.94 -17.64
N GLU A 524 -32.04 8.31 -17.90
CA GLU A 524 -30.81 8.89 -18.40
C GLU A 524 -30.46 8.33 -19.77
N LYS A 525 -29.67 9.10 -20.55
CA LYS A 525 -29.18 8.62 -21.88
C LYS A 525 -28.35 7.36 -21.71
N LEU A 526 -28.57 6.37 -22.59
CA LEU A 526 -27.80 5.12 -22.58
C LEU A 526 -26.30 5.35 -22.58
N GLY A 527 -25.80 6.32 -23.37
CA GLY A 527 -24.35 6.65 -23.38
C GLY A 527 -23.81 7.15 -22.05
N TYR A 528 -24.62 7.83 -21.23
CA TYR A 528 -24.24 8.26 -19.90
C TYR A 528 -24.17 7.05 -18.94
N ARG A 529 -25.21 6.19 -18.93
CA ARG A 529 -25.24 4.96 -18.12
C ARG A 529 -24.11 3.99 -18.47
N MET A 530 -23.80 3.84 -19.77
CA MET A 530 -22.64 3.07 -20.24
C MET A 530 -21.33 3.63 -19.71
N ARG A 531 -21.15 4.99 -19.74
CA ARG A 531 -19.95 5.62 -19.24
C ARG A 531 -19.77 5.41 -17.72
N GLU A 532 -20.84 5.52 -16.95
CA GLU A 532 -20.78 5.24 -15.51
C GLU A 532 -20.36 3.78 -15.25
N GLY A 533 -20.95 2.82 -15.96
CA GLY A 533 -20.54 1.41 -15.86
C GLY A 533 -19.06 1.18 -16.20
N GLN A 534 -18.52 1.92 -17.17
CA GLN A 534 -17.08 1.90 -17.49
C GLN A 534 -16.22 2.54 -16.36
N VAL A 535 -16.66 3.64 -15.76
CA VAL A 535 -15.95 4.27 -14.63
C VAL A 535 -15.95 3.35 -13.41
N GLU A 536 -17.07 2.71 -13.11
CA GLU A 536 -17.23 1.75 -12.02
C GLU A 536 -16.61 0.38 -12.30
N LYS A 537 -15.98 0.19 -13.47
CA LYS A 537 -15.27 -1.04 -13.85
C LYS A 537 -16.16 -2.29 -13.82
N VAL A 538 -17.43 -2.15 -14.19
CA VAL A 538 -18.35 -3.29 -14.27
C VAL A 538 -17.91 -4.22 -15.41
N PRO A 539 -17.60 -5.51 -15.15
CA PRO A 539 -17.08 -6.42 -16.17
C PRO A 539 -17.97 -6.58 -17.39
N TYR A 540 -19.27 -6.77 -17.17
CA TYR A 540 -20.27 -7.01 -18.23
C TYR A 540 -21.32 -5.91 -18.26
N LEU A 541 -21.35 -5.12 -19.33
CA LEU A 541 -22.36 -4.10 -19.58
C LEU A 541 -23.35 -4.63 -20.65
N LEU A 542 -24.55 -5.01 -20.20
CA LEU A 542 -25.59 -5.59 -21.05
C LEU A 542 -26.54 -4.50 -21.53
N VAL A 543 -26.72 -4.40 -22.85
CA VAL A 543 -27.66 -3.47 -23.48
C VAL A 543 -28.82 -4.25 -24.04
N VAL A 544 -30.05 -3.86 -23.70
CA VAL A 544 -31.27 -4.55 -24.07
C VAL A 544 -32.13 -3.65 -24.96
N GLY A 545 -32.22 -4.03 -26.21
CA GLY A 545 -33.08 -3.41 -27.22
C GLY A 545 -34.24 -4.32 -27.64
N PHE A 546 -34.99 -3.86 -28.66
CA PHE A 546 -36.14 -4.64 -29.19
C PHE A 546 -35.70 -5.95 -29.83
N ASN A 547 -34.57 -5.98 -30.54
CA ASN A 547 -34.04 -7.20 -31.15
C ASN A 547 -33.68 -8.24 -30.08
N GLU A 548 -32.96 -7.82 -29.04
CA GLU A 548 -32.57 -8.71 -27.94
C GLU A 548 -33.80 -9.30 -27.25
N LYS A 549 -34.86 -8.49 -27.05
CA LYS A 549 -36.11 -8.95 -26.46
C LYS A 549 -36.82 -9.99 -27.38
N ASP A 550 -36.91 -9.69 -28.66
CA ASP A 550 -37.65 -10.54 -29.61
C ASP A 550 -36.91 -11.86 -29.88
N ASP A 551 -35.56 -11.82 -29.94
CA ASP A 551 -34.69 -12.97 -30.19
C ASP A 551 -34.28 -13.72 -28.91
N ARG A 552 -34.65 -13.22 -27.73
CA ARG A 552 -34.26 -13.79 -26.40
C ARG A 552 -32.76 -13.86 -26.23
N THR A 553 -32.06 -12.80 -26.63
CA THR A 553 -30.61 -12.66 -26.55
C THR A 553 -30.20 -11.54 -25.60
N VAL A 554 -28.92 -11.49 -25.28
CA VAL A 554 -28.27 -10.36 -24.58
C VAL A 554 -27.11 -9.84 -25.43
N SER A 555 -27.08 -8.53 -25.61
CA SER A 555 -25.94 -7.83 -26.21
C SER A 555 -25.07 -7.27 -25.07
N PHE A 556 -23.83 -7.72 -24.96
CA PHE A 556 -22.95 -7.25 -23.91
C PHE A 556 -21.63 -6.70 -24.45
N ARG A 557 -21.05 -5.79 -23.67
CA ARG A 557 -19.72 -5.24 -23.89
C ARG A 557 -18.89 -5.46 -22.64
N LEU A 558 -17.68 -5.98 -22.80
CA LEU A 558 -16.71 -6.08 -21.72
C LEU A 558 -16.15 -4.69 -21.35
N HIS A 559 -15.77 -4.53 -20.08
CA HIS A 559 -15.10 -3.32 -19.63
C HIS A 559 -13.82 -3.08 -20.46
N GLY A 560 -13.62 -1.82 -20.89
CA GLY A 560 -12.46 -1.42 -21.70
C GLY A 560 -12.54 -1.78 -23.19
N GLU A 561 -13.50 -2.62 -23.61
CA GLU A 561 -13.65 -3.03 -25.00
C GLU A 561 -14.68 -2.16 -25.75
N LYS A 562 -14.54 -2.08 -27.08
CA LYS A 562 -15.48 -1.38 -27.95
C LYS A 562 -16.46 -2.34 -28.63
N GLU A 563 -16.06 -3.60 -28.77
CA GLU A 563 -16.83 -4.63 -29.45
C GLU A 563 -18.01 -5.08 -28.58
N THR A 564 -19.11 -5.40 -29.24
CA THR A 564 -20.33 -5.91 -28.62
C THR A 564 -20.54 -7.34 -29.09
N THR A 565 -20.80 -8.22 -28.16
CA THR A 565 -21.08 -9.63 -28.41
C THR A 565 -22.54 -9.93 -28.09
N VAL A 566 -23.16 -10.78 -28.87
CA VAL A 566 -24.58 -11.19 -28.71
C VAL A 566 -24.62 -12.68 -28.44
N LEU A 567 -25.32 -13.07 -27.37
CA LEU A 567 -25.56 -14.49 -27.02
C LEU A 567 -27.03 -14.71 -26.64
N PRO A 568 -27.57 -15.95 -26.85
CA PRO A 568 -28.79 -16.35 -26.18
C PRO A 568 -28.70 -16.18 -24.68
N LEU A 569 -29.76 -15.73 -24.01
CA LEU A 569 -29.75 -15.44 -22.56
C LEU A 569 -29.26 -16.66 -21.75
N ASP A 570 -29.80 -17.84 -21.99
CA ASP A 570 -29.41 -19.04 -21.25
C ASP A 570 -27.92 -19.36 -21.39
N THR A 571 -27.38 -19.21 -22.62
CA THR A 571 -25.94 -19.41 -22.89
C THR A 571 -25.06 -18.40 -22.14
N PHE A 572 -25.48 -17.15 -22.10
CA PHE A 572 -24.76 -16.11 -21.34
C PHE A 572 -24.74 -16.44 -19.85
N VAL A 573 -25.90 -16.81 -19.28
CA VAL A 573 -26.02 -17.17 -17.86
C VAL A 573 -25.13 -18.37 -17.50
N GLU A 574 -25.14 -19.43 -18.34
CA GLU A 574 -24.26 -20.59 -18.12
C GLU A 574 -22.78 -20.22 -18.15
N LYS A 575 -22.35 -19.42 -19.12
CA LYS A 575 -20.96 -19.03 -19.29
C LYS A 575 -20.46 -18.15 -18.14
N ILE A 576 -21.20 -17.10 -17.76
CA ILE A 576 -20.80 -16.23 -16.65
C ILE A 576 -20.76 -16.97 -15.32
N LYS A 577 -21.71 -17.89 -15.09
CA LYS A 577 -21.72 -18.75 -13.91
C LYS A 577 -20.48 -19.66 -13.85
N ALA A 578 -20.09 -20.25 -14.97
CA ALA A 578 -18.89 -21.08 -15.06
C ALA A 578 -17.63 -20.26 -14.79
N GLU A 579 -17.50 -19.06 -15.40
CA GLU A 579 -16.39 -18.13 -15.18
C GLU A 579 -16.22 -17.75 -13.70
N ILE A 580 -17.34 -17.44 -13.02
CA ILE A 580 -17.34 -17.10 -11.60
C ILE A 580 -16.95 -18.31 -10.75
N ALA A 581 -17.48 -19.50 -11.05
CA ALA A 581 -17.20 -20.73 -10.29
C ALA A 581 -15.74 -21.18 -10.42
N GLU A 582 -15.15 -21.03 -11.59
CA GLU A 582 -13.73 -21.31 -11.87
C GLU A 582 -12.78 -20.26 -11.33
N LYS A 583 -13.29 -19.11 -10.87
CA LYS A 583 -12.52 -17.93 -10.46
C LYS A 583 -11.55 -17.49 -11.57
N SER A 584 -12.04 -17.54 -12.82
CA SER A 584 -11.27 -17.15 -13.98
C SER A 584 -10.82 -15.70 -13.90
N ARG A 585 -9.62 -15.43 -14.39
CA ARG A 585 -9.10 -14.07 -14.63
C ARG A 585 -9.45 -13.55 -16.01
N GLU A 586 -9.87 -14.43 -16.90
CA GLU A 586 -10.26 -14.12 -18.27
C GLU A 586 -11.79 -14.06 -18.35
N HIS A 587 -12.27 -13.15 -19.19
CA HIS A 587 -13.71 -13.02 -19.45
C HIS A 587 -14.20 -14.06 -20.46
N ILE A 588 -15.53 -14.15 -20.61
CA ILE A 588 -16.16 -15.08 -21.55
C ILE A 588 -15.63 -14.79 -22.96
N HIS A 589 -14.87 -15.72 -23.51
CA HIS A 589 -14.50 -15.68 -24.91
C HIS A 589 -15.62 -16.30 -25.75
N VAL A 590 -16.14 -15.49 -26.68
CA VAL A 590 -17.06 -15.95 -27.71
C VAL A 590 -16.21 -16.30 -28.92
N ASN A 591 -15.92 -17.59 -29.07
CA ASN A 591 -15.47 -18.18 -30.33
C ASN A 591 -16.61 -18.92 -30.97
#